data_9ebf2e2c7e1f496852d7e8c60af6c846
#
_entry.id   9ebf2e2c7e1f496852d7e8c60af6c846
#
_cell.length_a   1.000
_cell.length_b   1.000
_cell.length_c   1.000
_cell.angle_alpha   90.00
_cell.angle_beta   90.00
_cell.angle_gamma   90.00
#
_symmetry.space_group_name_H-M   'P 1'
#
loop_
_entity.id
_entity.type
_entity.pdbx_description
1 polymer ?
#
loop_
_entity_poly.entity_id
_entity_poly.type
_entity_poly.pdbx_seq_one_letter_code
_entity_poly.pdbx_strand_id
1 'polypeptide(L)'
;MRYPLTVTTLGGRIAVVVGGGTVGERKVRSLLAGEAPVRLVSPSATEQITAWAESGKIEWTRRSYREGDLNDAALVFAATNVRHVNREIAQAAHRMKLLVNVADAPAEGNFHSPAVTRKDDLIVSVSTYSGRPGNATSARDLIAALLDREP
;
A
#
# COMPACT_ATOMS: atom_id res chain seq x y z
N MET A 1 -14.83 4.24 -13.52
CA MET A 1 -14.07 3.24 -14.28
C MET A 1 -13.18 2.46 -13.32
N ARG A 2 -13.06 1.14 -13.47
CA ARG A 2 -12.08 0.32 -12.74
C ARG A 2 -11.25 -0.45 -13.74
N TYR A 3 -9.96 -0.19 -13.75
CA TYR A 3 -9.02 -0.78 -14.69
C TYR A 3 -7.91 -1.49 -13.92
N PRO A 4 -7.72 -2.82 -14.07
CA PRO A 4 -6.62 -3.52 -13.45
C PRO A 4 -5.31 -3.20 -14.18
N LEU A 5 -4.27 -2.95 -13.40
CA LEU A 5 -2.93 -2.72 -13.93
C LEU A 5 -1.88 -3.31 -12.99
N THR A 6 -0.76 -3.69 -13.56
CA THR A 6 0.45 -4.06 -12.82
C THR A 6 1.48 -2.95 -12.96
N VAL A 7 1.97 -2.45 -11.84
CA VAL A 7 3.05 -1.47 -11.82
C VAL A 7 4.38 -2.22 -11.82
N THR A 8 5.16 -2.04 -12.87
CA THR A 8 6.44 -2.74 -13.05
C THR A 8 7.65 -1.91 -12.61
N THR A 9 7.47 -0.60 -12.50
CA THR A 9 8.51 0.33 -12.01
C THR A 9 7.87 1.60 -11.46
N LEU A 10 8.51 2.21 -10.49
CA LEU A 10 8.12 3.52 -9.96
C LEU A 10 8.93 4.68 -10.61
N GLY A 11 9.76 4.38 -11.62
CA GLY A 11 10.51 5.40 -12.36
C GLY A 11 11.49 6.20 -11.50
N GLY A 12 12.17 5.53 -10.57
CA GLY A 12 13.09 6.18 -9.62
C GLY A 12 12.40 6.90 -8.45
N ARG A 13 11.05 6.83 -8.37
CA ARG A 13 10.26 7.34 -7.25
C ARG A 13 10.01 6.25 -6.22
N ILE A 14 9.39 6.63 -5.11
CA ILE A 14 9.12 5.75 -3.97
C ILE A 14 7.62 5.57 -3.70
N ALA A 15 7.30 4.54 -2.92
CA ALA A 15 5.99 4.42 -2.29
C ALA A 15 6.05 5.05 -0.89
N VAL A 16 5.17 6.00 -0.61
CA VAL A 16 5.07 6.66 0.70
C VAL A 16 3.88 6.08 1.46
N VAL A 17 4.16 5.54 2.65
CA VAL A 17 3.13 5.07 3.58
C VAL A 17 3.10 6.01 4.78
N VAL A 18 1.96 6.62 5.05
CA VAL A 18 1.76 7.47 6.23
C VAL A 18 0.91 6.73 7.24
N GLY A 19 1.51 6.43 8.40
CA GLY A 19 0.91 5.65 9.47
C GLY A 19 1.64 4.32 9.71
N GLY A 20 2.15 4.12 10.92
CA GLY A 20 2.99 2.97 11.33
C GLY A 20 2.23 1.87 12.10
N GLY A 21 0.89 1.91 12.13
CA GLY A 21 0.06 0.87 12.76
C GLY A 21 -0.09 -0.37 11.88
N THR A 22 -0.96 -1.31 12.31
CA THR A 22 -1.18 -2.60 11.63
C THR A 22 -1.64 -2.47 10.17
N VAL A 23 -2.41 -1.42 9.85
CA VAL A 23 -2.83 -1.15 8.46
C VAL A 23 -1.63 -0.70 7.62
N GLY A 24 -0.82 0.23 8.13
CA GLY A 24 0.41 0.68 7.49
C GLY A 24 1.39 -0.46 7.28
N GLU A 25 1.61 -1.31 8.31
CA GLU A 25 2.45 -2.50 8.22
C GLU A 25 2.04 -3.42 7.07
N ARG A 26 0.74 -3.68 6.93
CA ARG A 26 0.23 -4.51 5.82
C ARG A 26 0.54 -3.89 4.45
N LYS A 27 0.48 -2.54 4.33
CA LYS A 27 0.85 -1.84 3.10
C LYS A 27 2.35 -1.95 2.82
N VAL A 28 3.17 -1.70 3.82
CA VAL A 28 4.63 -1.85 3.71
C VAL A 28 5.01 -3.27 3.31
N ARG A 29 4.43 -4.28 3.96
CA ARG A 29 4.66 -5.71 3.65
C ARG A 29 4.33 -6.02 2.18
N SER A 30 3.20 -5.52 1.68
CA SER A 30 2.78 -5.74 0.29
C SER A 30 3.74 -5.07 -0.71
N LEU A 31 4.23 -3.88 -0.39
CA LEU A 31 5.18 -3.13 -1.21
C LEU A 31 6.55 -3.83 -1.24
N LEU A 32 7.05 -4.26 -0.09
CA LEU A 32 8.32 -5.01 0.02
C LEU A 32 8.26 -6.34 -0.73
N ALA A 33 7.11 -7.02 -0.74
CA ALA A 33 6.93 -8.25 -1.53
C ALA A 33 6.94 -8.00 -3.05
N GLY A 34 6.79 -6.74 -3.48
CA GLY A 34 6.96 -6.28 -4.86
C GLY A 34 8.26 -5.51 -5.08
N GLU A 35 9.20 -5.58 -4.14
CA GLU A 35 10.51 -4.92 -4.20
C GLU A 35 10.44 -3.39 -4.42
N ALA A 36 9.32 -2.78 -4.05
CA ALA A 36 9.15 -1.35 -4.17
C ALA A 36 9.95 -0.60 -3.09
N PRO A 37 10.66 0.48 -3.41
CA PRO A 37 11.28 1.35 -2.41
C PRO A 37 10.19 2.04 -1.58
N VAL A 38 10.31 1.94 -0.24
CA VAL A 38 9.29 2.42 0.69
C VAL A 38 9.86 3.45 1.66
N ARG A 39 9.16 4.58 1.79
CA ARG A 39 9.31 5.50 2.92
C ARG A 39 8.07 5.42 3.81
N LEU A 40 8.28 5.16 5.09
CA LEU A 40 7.26 5.31 6.12
C LEU A 40 7.37 6.69 6.76
N VAL A 41 6.25 7.36 6.95
CA VAL A 41 6.14 8.59 7.75
C VAL A 41 5.17 8.32 8.91
N SER A 42 5.69 8.25 10.13
CA SER A 42 4.90 8.01 11.33
C SER A 42 5.70 8.33 12.59
N PRO A 43 5.10 8.90 13.64
CA PRO A 43 5.80 9.12 14.92
C PRO A 43 6.12 7.81 15.64
N SER A 44 5.33 6.77 15.43
CA SER A 44 5.51 5.42 16.00
C SER A 44 5.21 4.34 14.97
N ALA A 45 5.71 3.14 15.18
CA ALA A 45 5.50 2.02 14.28
C ALA A 45 5.41 0.71 15.06
N THR A 46 4.88 -0.34 14.40
CA THR A 46 4.90 -1.70 14.93
C THR A 46 6.34 -2.23 15.01
N GLU A 47 6.55 -3.26 15.81
CA GLU A 47 7.85 -3.93 15.92
C GLU A 47 8.36 -4.42 14.56
N GLN A 48 7.47 -4.95 13.73
CA GLN A 48 7.83 -5.44 12.40
C GLN A 48 8.30 -4.33 11.47
N ILE A 49 7.64 -3.17 11.49
CA ILE A 49 8.08 -1.99 10.71
C ILE A 49 9.43 -1.50 11.23
N THR A 50 9.61 -1.47 12.55
CA THR A 50 10.87 -1.10 13.18
C THR A 50 12.02 -2.00 12.70
N ALA A 51 11.82 -3.32 12.71
CA ALA A 51 12.80 -4.27 12.22
C ALA A 51 13.13 -4.08 10.71
N TRP A 52 12.14 -3.76 9.88
CA TRP A 52 12.41 -3.45 8.47
C TRP A 52 13.22 -2.16 8.28
N ALA A 53 12.96 -1.15 9.09
CA ALA A 53 13.73 0.10 9.05
C ALA A 53 15.17 -0.10 9.54
N GLU A 54 15.38 -0.82 10.64
CA GLU A 54 16.69 -1.14 11.19
C GLU A 54 17.52 -1.99 10.23
N SER A 55 16.90 -2.89 9.48
CA SER A 55 17.56 -3.69 8.45
C SER A 55 17.75 -2.96 7.11
N GLY A 56 17.37 -1.68 7.01
CA GLY A 56 17.54 -0.88 5.80
C GLY A 56 16.57 -1.24 4.67
N LYS A 57 15.53 -2.04 4.93
CA LYS A 57 14.53 -2.41 3.92
C LYS A 57 13.56 -1.29 3.58
N ILE A 58 13.38 -0.33 4.50
CA ILE A 58 12.57 0.86 4.30
C ILE A 58 13.26 2.07 4.92
N GLU A 59 12.93 3.25 4.41
CA GLU A 59 13.24 4.53 5.06
C GLU A 59 12.12 4.87 6.05
N TRP A 60 12.45 5.20 7.30
CA TRP A 60 11.46 5.63 8.29
C TRP A 60 11.73 7.03 8.79
N THR A 61 10.82 7.95 8.47
CA THR A 61 10.76 9.33 8.99
C THR A 61 9.92 9.34 10.27
N ARG A 62 10.58 9.39 11.44
CA ARG A 62 9.96 9.27 12.78
C ARG A 62 9.32 10.57 13.25
N ARG A 63 8.28 11.02 12.57
CA ARG A 63 7.48 12.21 12.93
C ARG A 63 6.11 12.17 12.27
N SER A 64 5.25 13.10 12.67
CA SER A 64 3.98 13.31 11.99
C SER A 64 4.18 13.78 10.55
N TYR A 65 3.20 13.48 9.70
CA TYR A 65 3.15 13.84 8.30
C TYR A 65 3.29 15.35 8.07
N ARG A 66 3.94 15.71 6.96
CA ARG A 66 4.02 17.06 6.39
C ARG A 66 3.84 16.97 4.87
N GLU A 67 3.24 17.99 4.25
CA GLU A 67 2.93 17.94 2.80
C GLU A 67 4.13 17.61 1.91
N GLY A 68 5.31 18.13 2.22
CA GLY A 68 6.55 17.85 1.49
C GLY A 68 7.01 16.38 1.49
N ASP A 69 6.43 15.54 2.35
CA ASP A 69 6.75 14.11 2.41
C ASP A 69 6.33 13.34 1.16
N LEU A 70 5.50 13.95 0.31
CA LEU A 70 5.02 13.34 -0.94
C LEU A 70 5.83 13.72 -2.19
N ASN A 71 6.85 14.57 -2.09
CA ASN A 71 7.53 15.16 -3.25
C ASN A 71 8.12 14.11 -4.21
N ASP A 72 8.65 13.01 -3.68
CA ASP A 72 9.27 11.94 -4.49
C ASP A 72 8.33 10.74 -4.68
N ALA A 73 7.08 10.85 -4.25
CA ALA A 73 6.15 9.73 -4.27
C ALA A 73 5.66 9.42 -5.69
N ALA A 74 5.53 8.12 -6.00
CA ALA A 74 4.72 7.62 -7.10
C ALA A 74 3.39 7.05 -6.59
N LEU A 75 3.44 6.39 -5.42
CA LEU A 75 2.30 5.78 -4.74
C LEU A 75 2.21 6.34 -3.32
N VAL A 76 1.02 6.66 -2.86
CA VAL A 76 0.75 7.17 -1.52
C VAL A 76 -0.28 6.31 -0.82
N PHE A 77 -0.01 5.96 0.44
CA PHE A 77 -0.94 5.23 1.29
C PHE A 77 -1.22 6.05 2.57
N ALA A 78 -2.43 6.58 2.70
CA ALA A 78 -2.90 7.22 3.92
C ALA A 78 -3.52 6.16 4.84
N ALA A 79 -2.79 5.78 5.89
CA ALA A 79 -3.12 4.68 6.79
C ALA A 79 -2.95 5.07 8.27
N THR A 80 -3.16 6.34 8.61
CA THR A 80 -3.16 6.80 10.00
C THR A 80 -4.50 6.51 10.67
N ASN A 81 -4.53 6.56 12.00
CA ASN A 81 -5.76 6.52 12.80
C ASN A 81 -6.42 7.92 12.96
N VAL A 82 -5.90 8.92 12.29
CA VAL A 82 -6.35 10.32 12.40
C VAL A 82 -7.02 10.73 11.08
N ARG A 83 -8.34 10.76 11.08
CA ARG A 83 -9.16 10.96 9.86
C ARG A 83 -8.83 12.24 9.09
N HIS A 84 -8.61 13.37 9.78
CA HIS A 84 -8.28 14.63 9.09
C HIS A 84 -6.92 14.56 8.39
N VAL A 85 -5.92 13.89 8.99
CA VAL A 85 -4.60 13.69 8.36
C VAL A 85 -4.72 12.85 7.10
N ASN A 86 -5.49 11.76 7.13
CA ASN A 86 -5.73 10.95 5.93
C ASN A 86 -6.38 11.76 4.80
N ARG A 87 -7.31 12.67 5.14
CA ARG A 87 -7.93 13.59 4.17
C ARG A 87 -6.93 14.60 3.61
N GLU A 88 -6.09 15.19 4.45
CA GLU A 88 -5.03 16.11 4.01
C GLU A 88 -4.06 15.45 3.03
N ILE A 89 -3.63 14.22 3.35
CA ILE A 89 -2.77 13.41 2.47
C ILE A 89 -3.46 13.16 1.12
N ALA A 90 -4.73 12.77 1.13
CA ALA A 90 -5.48 12.54 -0.10
C ALA A 90 -5.56 13.81 -0.96
N GLN A 91 -5.88 14.96 -0.37
CA GLN A 91 -5.94 16.24 -1.07
C GLN A 91 -4.58 16.66 -1.64
N ALA A 92 -3.50 16.53 -0.86
CA ALA A 92 -2.15 16.82 -1.32
C ALA A 92 -1.76 15.91 -2.50
N ALA A 93 -1.99 14.61 -2.39
CA ALA A 93 -1.71 13.65 -3.45
C ALA A 93 -2.50 13.95 -4.74
N HIS A 94 -3.78 14.34 -4.63
CA HIS A 94 -4.59 14.74 -5.79
C HIS A 94 -4.07 16.02 -6.47
N ARG A 95 -3.67 17.05 -5.68
CA ARG A 95 -3.05 18.25 -6.25
C ARG A 95 -1.77 17.93 -7.02
N MET A 96 -0.99 16.96 -6.54
CA MET A 96 0.26 16.50 -7.15
C MET A 96 0.03 15.43 -8.24
N LYS A 97 -1.21 15.06 -8.55
CA LYS A 97 -1.59 14.01 -9.52
C LYS A 97 -0.96 12.64 -9.21
N LEU A 98 -0.80 12.32 -7.94
CA LEU A 98 -0.27 11.05 -7.46
C LEU A 98 -1.37 9.99 -7.33
N LEU A 99 -0.97 8.72 -7.35
CA LEU A 99 -1.84 7.62 -6.97
C LEU A 99 -1.92 7.54 -5.44
N VAL A 100 -3.14 7.63 -4.90
CA VAL A 100 -3.38 7.60 -3.45
C VAL A 100 -4.43 6.57 -3.06
N ASN A 101 -4.10 5.77 -2.05
CA ASN A 101 -5.00 4.85 -1.37
C ASN A 101 -5.28 5.37 0.03
N VAL A 102 -6.55 5.53 0.39
CA VAL A 102 -6.98 6.01 1.70
C VAL A 102 -7.66 4.86 2.44
N ALA A 103 -7.05 4.40 3.53
CA ALA A 103 -7.43 3.14 4.18
C ALA A 103 -8.81 3.19 4.85
N ASP A 104 -9.15 4.31 5.46
CA ASP A 104 -10.42 4.53 6.18
C ASP A 104 -11.51 5.17 5.34
N ALA A 105 -11.18 5.70 4.15
CA ALA A 105 -12.11 6.31 3.22
C ALA A 105 -11.71 6.01 1.76
N PRO A 106 -11.92 4.78 1.26
CA PRO A 106 -11.48 4.38 -0.07
C PRO A 106 -11.99 5.26 -1.22
N ALA A 107 -13.15 5.91 -1.04
CA ALA A 107 -13.72 6.83 -2.03
C ALA A 107 -12.92 8.13 -2.20
N GLU A 108 -12.08 8.50 -1.25
CA GLU A 108 -11.18 9.65 -1.35
C GLU A 108 -9.86 9.32 -2.03
N GLY A 109 -9.60 8.04 -2.27
CA GLY A 109 -8.46 7.57 -3.07
C GLY A 109 -8.80 7.42 -4.54
N ASN A 110 -7.78 7.18 -5.35
CA ASN A 110 -7.92 6.96 -6.80
C ASN A 110 -7.40 5.58 -7.24
N PHE A 111 -6.89 4.76 -6.32
CA PHE A 111 -6.60 3.35 -6.58
C PHE A 111 -6.86 2.46 -5.36
N HIS A 112 -7.00 1.16 -5.60
CA HIS A 112 -7.15 0.15 -4.56
C HIS A 112 -6.07 -0.93 -4.72
N SER A 113 -5.51 -1.40 -3.59
CA SER A 113 -4.66 -2.60 -3.60
C SER A 113 -5.54 -3.84 -3.73
N PRO A 114 -5.32 -4.71 -4.72
CA PRO A 114 -6.03 -5.98 -4.83
C PRO A 114 -5.63 -6.97 -3.72
N ALA A 115 -6.37 -8.06 -3.56
CA ALA A 115 -5.89 -9.23 -2.87
C ALA A 115 -4.92 -9.97 -3.80
N VAL A 116 -3.73 -10.34 -3.31
CA VAL A 116 -2.66 -10.91 -4.15
C VAL A 116 -2.23 -12.25 -3.57
N THR A 117 -2.02 -13.24 -4.44
CA THR A 117 -1.24 -14.44 -4.16
C THR A 117 -0.12 -14.58 -5.17
N ARG A 118 0.93 -15.30 -4.78
CA ARG A 118 2.10 -15.54 -5.63
C ARG A 118 2.49 -17.00 -5.53
N LYS A 119 2.85 -17.59 -6.69
CA LYS A 119 3.49 -18.90 -6.76
C LYS A 119 4.45 -18.88 -7.93
N ASP A 120 5.70 -19.21 -7.67
CA ASP A 120 6.79 -19.20 -8.66
C ASP A 120 6.88 -17.82 -9.36
N ASP A 121 6.70 -17.78 -10.67
CA ASP A 121 6.69 -16.57 -11.51
C ASP A 121 5.29 -15.94 -11.66
N LEU A 122 4.25 -16.59 -11.09
CA LEU A 122 2.87 -16.10 -11.19
C LEU A 122 2.53 -15.09 -10.09
N ILE A 123 1.88 -14.01 -10.50
CA ILE A 123 1.22 -13.06 -9.59
C ILE A 123 -0.25 -13.02 -9.96
N VAL A 124 -1.11 -13.47 -9.02
CA VAL A 124 -2.56 -13.41 -9.21
C VAL A 124 -3.14 -12.30 -8.34
N SER A 125 -3.80 -11.35 -8.97
CA SER A 125 -4.44 -10.21 -8.33
C SER A 125 -5.95 -10.30 -8.45
N VAL A 126 -6.65 -10.25 -7.33
CA VAL A 126 -8.12 -10.32 -7.29
C VAL A 126 -8.69 -9.02 -6.77
N SER A 127 -9.53 -8.39 -7.56
CA SER A 127 -10.30 -7.21 -7.19
C SER A 127 -11.79 -7.44 -7.40
N THR A 128 -12.63 -6.81 -6.57
CA THR A 128 -14.08 -6.83 -6.76
C THR A 128 -14.57 -5.54 -7.36
N TYR A 129 -15.49 -5.63 -8.30
CA TYR A 129 -16.12 -4.45 -8.90
C TYR A 129 -16.93 -3.66 -7.86
N SER A 130 -17.56 -4.34 -6.90
CA SER A 130 -18.34 -3.75 -5.81
C SER A 130 -17.50 -3.11 -4.69
N GLY A 131 -16.18 -3.32 -4.68
CA GLY A 131 -15.30 -2.81 -3.61
C GLY A 131 -15.46 -3.56 -2.27
N ARG A 132 -15.98 -4.79 -2.27
CA ARG A 132 -16.07 -5.65 -1.08
C ARG A 132 -14.77 -6.44 -0.89
N PRO A 133 -13.87 -6.05 0.02
CA PRO A 133 -12.55 -6.65 0.15
C PRO A 133 -12.61 -8.13 0.60
N GLY A 134 -13.60 -8.51 1.39
CA GLY A 134 -13.76 -9.90 1.83
C GLY A 134 -13.93 -10.88 0.66
N ASN A 135 -14.73 -10.53 -0.34
CA ASN A 135 -14.93 -11.38 -1.51
C ASN A 135 -13.65 -11.55 -2.33
N ALA A 136 -12.83 -10.49 -2.44
CA ALA A 136 -11.54 -10.58 -3.11
C ALA A 136 -10.57 -11.50 -2.37
N THR A 137 -10.55 -11.40 -1.04
CA THR A 137 -9.70 -12.26 -0.20
C THR A 137 -10.11 -13.72 -0.30
N SER A 138 -11.41 -14.04 -0.19
CA SER A 138 -11.89 -15.42 -0.31
C SER A 138 -11.60 -16.02 -1.69
N ALA A 139 -11.80 -15.26 -2.76
CA ALA A 139 -11.47 -15.71 -4.11
C ALA A 139 -9.95 -15.93 -4.28
N ARG A 140 -9.11 -15.04 -3.76
CA ARG A 140 -7.65 -15.19 -3.75
C ARG A 140 -7.23 -16.46 -3.01
N ASP A 141 -7.85 -16.77 -1.85
CA ASP A 141 -7.50 -17.94 -1.04
C ASP A 141 -7.86 -19.24 -1.76
N LEU A 142 -9.00 -19.27 -2.46
CA LEU A 142 -9.37 -20.41 -3.32
C LEU A 142 -8.38 -20.61 -4.45
N ILE A 143 -7.96 -19.53 -5.13
CA ILE A 143 -6.97 -19.60 -6.20
C ILE A 143 -5.62 -20.07 -5.66
N ALA A 144 -5.17 -19.54 -4.53
CA ALA A 144 -3.94 -19.99 -3.88
C ALA A 144 -3.95 -21.50 -3.60
N ALA A 145 -5.05 -22.01 -3.02
CA ALA A 145 -5.23 -23.42 -2.74
C ALA A 145 -5.26 -24.30 -4.00
N LEU A 146 -5.73 -23.78 -5.14
CA LEU A 146 -5.67 -24.48 -6.43
C LEU A 146 -4.24 -24.52 -6.96
N LEU A 147 -3.53 -23.40 -6.93
CA LEU A 147 -2.14 -23.33 -7.37
C LEU A 147 -1.22 -24.27 -6.58
N ASP A 148 -1.50 -24.45 -5.29
CA ASP A 148 -0.71 -25.34 -4.43
C ASP A 148 -0.96 -26.85 -4.69
N ARG A 149 -2.02 -27.21 -5.44
CA ARG A 149 -2.38 -28.60 -5.75
C ARG A 149 -1.80 -29.11 -7.07
N GLU A 150 -1.26 -28.24 -7.92
CA GLU A 150 -0.60 -28.69 -9.14
C GLU A 150 0.80 -29.20 -8.81
N PRO A 151 1.15 -30.37 -9.34
CA PRO A 151 2.43 -31.03 -9.10
C PRO A 151 3.61 -30.32 -9.73
#